data_12bb21a8401e5d6aa8df02bd04c3c6c3
#
_entry.id   12bb21a8401e5d6aa8df02bd04c3c6c3
#
_cell.length_a   1.000
_cell.length_b   1.000
_cell.length_c   1.000
_cell.angle_alpha   90.00
_cell.angle_beta   90.00
_cell.angle_gamma   90.00
#
_symmetry.space_group_name_H-M   'P 1'
#
loop_
_entity.id
_entity.type
_entity.pdbx_description
1 polymer ?
#
loop_
_entity_poly.entity_id
_entity_poly.type
_entity_poly.pdbx_seq_one_letter_code
_entity_poly.pdbx_strand_id
1 'polypeptide(L)'
;MTKPETTYKDWTYDKALDEVRKAIAIEELPVYVQLEGDIQFAKKDYAAALASYEKVNKTNIVSPATFFSAAKTKELMEAAPEEVLALMDSCIAHCLQPYTEDAAPYLLERAQARMNAGQGRNAMLDYDEYYKAVRGNVNDVFYYYREQAAFQAKQFQRALDDMAKAIELNPKELTYRSELAAVNIRVGRNEEAIKVLKDALTIDPKYAEAYRLMGVAQLQLKQNKEACASFAKAKELGDPNVDALIEKHCK
;
A
#
# COMPACT_ATOMS: atom_id res chain seq x y z
N MET A 1 41.33 -6.78 14.46
CA MET A 1 40.24 -5.99 13.81
C MET A 1 40.10 -6.47 12.36
N THR A 2 39.18 -7.35 12.11
CA THR A 2 38.85 -7.83 10.75
C THR A 2 38.10 -6.73 10.02
N LYS A 3 38.61 -6.27 8.88
CA LYS A 3 37.85 -5.39 7.96
C LYS A 3 36.55 -6.10 7.58
N PRO A 4 35.38 -5.42 7.57
CA PRO A 4 34.19 -6.02 7.04
C PRO A 4 34.45 -6.43 5.58
N GLU A 5 34.08 -7.66 5.22
CA GLU A 5 34.14 -8.14 3.83
C GLU A 5 33.20 -7.28 3.00
N THR A 6 33.78 -6.39 2.18
CA THR A 6 33.05 -5.60 1.19
C THR A 6 32.55 -6.57 0.13
N THR A 7 31.24 -6.63 -0.09
CA THR A 7 30.70 -7.48 -1.16
C THR A 7 31.14 -6.94 -2.54
N TYR A 8 31.19 -7.80 -3.57
CA TYR A 8 31.50 -7.38 -4.95
C TYR A 8 30.57 -6.25 -5.43
N LYS A 9 29.33 -6.23 -4.94
CA LYS A 9 28.31 -5.24 -5.25
C LYS A 9 28.65 -3.86 -4.65
N ASP A 10 29.15 -3.82 -3.42
CA ASP A 10 29.55 -2.57 -2.75
C ASP A 10 30.77 -1.95 -3.47
N TRP A 11 31.71 -2.78 -3.90
CA TRP A 11 32.88 -2.31 -4.63
C TRP A 11 32.52 -1.71 -6.01
N THR A 12 31.51 -2.26 -6.70
CA THR A 12 31.02 -1.69 -7.97
C THR A 12 30.33 -0.35 -7.78
N TYR A 13 29.55 -0.18 -6.69
CA TYR A 13 28.92 1.09 -6.38
C TYR A 13 29.93 2.17 -6.00
N ASP A 14 30.99 1.85 -5.26
CA ASP A 14 32.04 2.82 -4.91
C ASP A 14 32.77 3.33 -6.15
N LYS A 15 33.10 2.46 -7.08
CA LYS A 15 33.67 2.88 -8.38
C LYS A 15 32.72 3.76 -9.18
N ALA A 16 31.44 3.37 -9.27
CA ALA A 16 30.45 4.17 -9.99
C ALA A 16 30.31 5.56 -9.36
N LEU A 17 30.33 5.63 -8.01
CA LEU A 17 30.27 6.88 -7.27
C LEU A 17 31.50 7.78 -7.54
N ASP A 18 32.69 7.21 -7.60
CA ASP A 18 33.91 7.94 -7.94
C ASP A 18 33.85 8.51 -9.36
N GLU A 19 33.36 7.73 -10.33
CA GLU A 19 33.27 8.19 -11.72
C GLU A 19 32.20 9.28 -11.89
N VAL A 20 31.03 9.15 -11.25
CA VAL A 20 30.01 10.21 -11.33
C VAL A 20 30.46 11.49 -10.65
N ARG A 21 31.23 11.42 -9.55
CA ARG A 21 31.81 12.58 -8.89
C ARG A 21 32.86 13.28 -9.73
N LYS A 22 33.65 12.55 -10.50
CA LYS A 22 34.57 13.15 -11.50
C LYS A 22 33.78 13.90 -12.57
N ALA A 23 32.68 13.34 -13.07
CA ALA A 23 31.83 14.03 -14.03
C ALA A 23 31.21 15.32 -13.44
N ILE A 24 30.69 15.27 -12.20
CA ILE A 24 30.18 16.44 -11.49
C ILE A 24 31.25 17.51 -11.29
N ALA A 25 32.50 17.13 -11.03
CA ALA A 25 33.61 18.07 -10.86
C ALA A 25 34.00 18.77 -12.17
N ILE A 26 33.73 18.17 -13.33
CA ILE A 26 33.91 18.79 -14.62
C ILE A 26 32.76 19.74 -14.95
N GLU A 27 31.55 19.26 -14.80
CA GLU A 27 30.31 20.01 -15.01
C GLU A 27 29.18 19.45 -14.11
N GLU A 28 28.65 20.30 -13.24
CA GLU A 28 27.57 19.90 -12.31
C GLU A 28 26.21 19.90 -13.03
N LEU A 29 25.96 18.86 -13.82
CA LEU A 29 24.66 18.66 -14.45
C LEU A 29 23.68 17.97 -13.49
N PRO A 30 22.39 18.38 -13.47
CA PRO A 30 21.37 17.75 -12.63
C PRO A 30 21.28 16.23 -12.79
N VAL A 31 21.49 15.72 -14.02
CA VAL A 31 21.46 14.28 -14.31
C VAL A 31 22.60 13.52 -13.62
N TYR A 32 23.78 14.11 -13.47
CA TYR A 32 24.89 13.48 -12.75
C TYR A 32 24.65 13.50 -11.24
N VAL A 33 24.09 14.59 -10.72
CA VAL A 33 23.75 14.70 -9.29
C VAL A 33 22.61 13.73 -8.95
N GLN A 34 21.62 13.54 -9.83
CA GLN A 34 20.59 12.52 -9.67
C GLN A 34 21.21 11.11 -9.66
N LEU A 35 22.09 10.80 -10.60
CA LEU A 35 22.77 9.50 -10.66
C LEU A 35 23.62 9.25 -9.40
N GLU A 36 24.28 10.28 -8.85
CA GLU A 36 24.96 10.16 -7.56
C GLU A 36 23.97 9.73 -6.46
N GLY A 37 22.81 10.37 -6.39
CA GLY A 37 21.74 10.03 -5.47
C GLY A 37 21.23 8.59 -5.65
N ASP A 38 21.05 8.14 -6.88
CA ASP A 38 20.58 6.77 -7.19
C ASP A 38 21.60 5.72 -6.74
N ILE A 39 22.89 5.97 -6.92
CA ILE A 39 23.96 5.09 -6.44
C ILE A 39 24.00 5.07 -4.90
N GLN A 40 23.88 6.22 -4.25
CA GLN A 40 23.84 6.34 -2.78
C GLN A 40 22.60 5.61 -2.22
N PHE A 41 21.45 5.74 -2.86
CA PHE A 41 20.23 5.00 -2.52
C PHE A 41 20.44 3.48 -2.62
N ALA A 42 21.05 3.01 -3.71
CA ALA A 42 21.36 1.59 -3.89
C ALA A 42 22.35 1.06 -2.84
N LYS A 43 23.24 1.91 -2.34
CA LYS A 43 24.13 1.63 -1.19
C LYS A 43 23.42 1.71 0.16
N LYS A 44 22.16 2.11 0.21
CA LYS A 44 21.38 2.39 1.42
C LYS A 44 21.91 3.58 2.23
N ASP A 45 22.71 4.44 1.62
CA ASP A 45 23.10 5.72 2.21
C ASP A 45 21.99 6.75 1.91
N TYR A 46 20.87 6.59 2.61
CA TYR A 46 19.67 7.36 2.35
C TYR A 46 19.84 8.85 2.64
N ALA A 47 20.67 9.21 3.62
CA ALA A 47 20.91 10.61 3.94
C ALA A 47 21.67 11.32 2.81
N ALA A 48 22.71 10.70 2.27
CA ALA A 48 23.44 11.23 1.13
C ALA A 48 22.58 11.27 -0.14
N ALA A 49 21.82 10.19 -0.40
CA ALA A 49 20.90 10.12 -1.53
C ALA A 49 19.86 11.26 -1.51
N LEU A 50 19.24 11.49 -0.35
CA LEU A 50 18.27 12.57 -0.17
C LEU A 50 18.89 13.94 -0.45
N ALA A 51 20.10 14.20 0.06
CA ALA A 51 20.80 15.45 -0.19
C ALA A 51 21.07 15.69 -1.69
N SER A 52 21.44 14.63 -2.43
CA SER A 52 21.63 14.71 -3.88
C SER A 52 20.31 14.99 -4.61
N TYR A 53 19.22 14.31 -4.27
CA TYR A 53 17.91 14.57 -4.88
C TYR A 53 17.38 15.97 -4.56
N GLU A 54 17.50 16.42 -3.31
CA GLU A 54 17.09 17.78 -2.91
C GLU A 54 17.89 18.87 -3.63
N LYS A 55 19.16 18.61 -3.95
CA LYS A 55 19.98 19.52 -4.74
C LYS A 55 19.43 19.65 -6.16
N VAL A 56 19.09 18.53 -6.80
CA VAL A 56 18.44 18.54 -8.12
C VAL A 56 17.10 19.24 -8.08
N ASN A 57 16.26 18.96 -7.06
CA ASN A 57 14.93 19.54 -6.94
C ASN A 57 14.91 21.07 -6.73
N LYS A 58 16.05 21.69 -6.44
CA LYS A 58 16.22 23.14 -6.36
C LYS A 58 16.64 23.78 -7.69
N THR A 59 16.92 23.00 -8.72
CA THR A 59 17.29 23.50 -10.05
C THR A 59 16.06 23.81 -10.89
N ASN A 60 16.24 24.49 -12.02
CA ASN A 60 15.18 24.72 -13.01
C ASN A 60 14.94 23.52 -13.94
N ILE A 61 15.77 22.48 -13.84
CA ILE A 61 15.69 21.25 -14.66
C ILE A 61 15.31 20.10 -13.72
N VAL A 62 14.06 20.08 -13.35
CA VAL A 62 13.53 19.08 -12.39
C VAL A 62 12.72 18.04 -13.14
N SER A 63 12.91 16.79 -12.77
CA SER A 63 12.07 15.69 -13.27
C SER A 63 11.13 15.17 -12.17
N PRO A 64 9.92 14.71 -12.51
CA PRO A 64 9.04 14.02 -11.55
C PRO A 64 9.75 12.89 -10.81
N ALA A 65 10.60 12.15 -11.52
CA ALA A 65 11.34 11.02 -10.96
C ALA A 65 12.26 11.40 -9.79
N THR A 66 12.86 12.61 -9.81
CA THR A 66 13.75 13.04 -8.72
C THR A 66 12.96 13.34 -7.43
N PHE A 67 11.79 13.96 -7.57
CA PHE A 67 10.88 14.13 -6.42
C PHE A 67 10.40 12.78 -5.89
N PHE A 68 10.08 11.85 -6.79
CA PHE A 68 9.68 10.50 -6.42
C PHE A 68 10.79 9.77 -5.67
N SER A 69 12.03 9.80 -6.16
CA SER A 69 13.18 9.19 -5.49
C SER A 69 13.42 9.80 -4.10
N ALA A 70 13.30 11.12 -3.96
CA ALA A 70 13.39 11.79 -2.66
C ALA A 70 12.26 11.34 -1.71
N ALA A 71 11.03 11.21 -2.20
CA ALA A 71 9.89 10.75 -1.40
C ALA A 71 10.10 9.30 -0.91
N LYS A 72 10.51 8.39 -1.80
CA LYS A 72 10.83 7.00 -1.44
C LYS A 72 11.99 6.92 -0.46
N THR A 73 12.98 7.80 -0.59
CA THR A 73 14.10 7.87 0.36
C THR A 73 13.61 8.30 1.74
N LYS A 74 12.76 9.33 1.83
CA LYS A 74 12.17 9.77 3.10
C LYS A 74 11.29 8.70 3.74
N GLU A 75 10.52 7.96 2.94
CA GLU A 75 9.71 6.83 3.43
C GLU A 75 10.60 5.76 4.08
N LEU A 76 11.72 5.38 3.46
CA LEU A 76 12.69 4.43 4.03
C LEU A 76 13.44 4.98 5.26
N MET A 77 13.51 6.28 5.42
CA MET A 77 14.04 6.95 6.62
C MET A 77 12.98 7.15 7.71
N GLU A 78 11.79 6.59 7.55
CA GLU A 78 10.67 6.72 8.49
C GLU A 78 10.29 8.18 8.78
N ALA A 79 10.44 9.07 7.79
CA ALA A 79 10.05 10.47 7.91
C ALA A 79 8.53 10.63 8.09
N ALA A 80 8.10 11.79 8.58
CA ALA A 80 6.69 12.08 8.76
C ALA A 80 5.92 11.96 7.42
N PRO A 81 4.71 11.36 7.43
CA PRO A 81 3.92 11.15 6.21
C PRO A 81 3.69 12.44 5.41
N GLU A 82 3.58 13.58 6.06
CA GLU A 82 3.39 14.89 5.43
C GLU A 82 4.60 15.31 4.58
N GLU A 83 5.81 14.93 5.00
CA GLU A 83 7.03 15.23 4.24
C GLU A 83 7.11 14.38 2.96
N VAL A 84 6.72 13.11 3.06
CA VAL A 84 6.62 12.20 1.91
C VAL A 84 5.56 12.72 0.93
N LEU A 85 4.39 13.11 1.44
CA LEU A 85 3.29 13.64 0.63
C LEU A 85 3.67 14.95 -0.09
N ALA A 86 4.38 15.87 0.56
CA ALA A 86 4.81 17.11 -0.07
C ALA A 86 5.71 16.86 -1.30
N LEU A 87 6.58 15.84 -1.23
CA LEU A 87 7.40 15.42 -2.36
C LEU A 87 6.59 14.72 -3.45
N MET A 88 5.62 13.88 -3.07
CA MET A 88 4.73 13.22 -4.04
C MET A 88 3.82 14.24 -4.75
N ASP A 89 3.32 15.25 -4.05
CA ASP A 89 2.54 16.35 -4.65
C ASP A 89 3.42 17.15 -5.65
N SER A 90 4.67 17.42 -5.29
CA SER A 90 5.64 18.05 -6.20
C SER A 90 5.93 17.16 -7.41
N CYS A 91 6.07 15.86 -7.22
CA CYS A 91 6.26 14.90 -8.30
C CYS A 91 5.13 14.98 -9.34
N ILE A 92 3.87 14.92 -8.89
CA ILE A 92 2.71 15.01 -9.78
C ILE A 92 2.62 16.39 -10.46
N ALA A 93 2.92 17.48 -9.72
CA ALA A 93 2.89 18.85 -10.28
C ALA A 93 3.91 19.07 -11.40
N HIS A 94 5.01 18.31 -11.42
CA HIS A 94 6.04 18.40 -12.45
C HIS A 94 5.86 17.40 -13.60
N CYS A 95 4.85 16.52 -13.57
CA CYS A 95 4.48 15.75 -14.74
C CYS A 95 3.98 16.67 -15.87
N LEU A 96 4.41 16.42 -17.09
CA LEU A 96 4.01 17.23 -18.27
C LEU A 96 2.49 17.26 -18.45
N GLN A 97 1.84 16.17 -18.11
CA GLN A 97 0.38 16.03 -18.03
C GLN A 97 0.03 15.20 -16.79
N PRO A 98 -0.44 15.81 -15.70
CA PRO A 98 -0.53 15.17 -14.38
C PRO A 98 -1.52 14.00 -14.29
N TYR A 99 -2.31 13.74 -15.33
CA TYR A 99 -3.35 12.69 -15.32
C TYR A 99 -3.25 11.77 -16.55
N THR A 100 -2.05 11.52 -17.04
CA THR A 100 -1.76 10.62 -18.16
C THR A 100 -1.08 9.34 -17.70
N GLU A 101 -0.85 8.40 -18.63
CA GLU A 101 -0.12 7.16 -18.37
C GLU A 101 1.26 7.41 -17.73
N ASP A 102 1.94 8.52 -18.06
CA ASP A 102 3.24 8.88 -17.49
C ASP A 102 3.17 9.24 -16.00
N ALA A 103 2.05 9.81 -15.55
CA ALA A 103 1.82 10.14 -14.15
C ALA A 103 1.23 8.96 -13.35
N ALA A 104 0.69 7.95 -14.03
CA ALA A 104 -0.02 6.86 -13.40
C ALA A 104 0.75 6.15 -12.27
N PRO A 105 2.05 5.78 -12.41
CA PRO A 105 2.79 5.16 -11.31
C PRO A 105 2.85 6.05 -10.06
N TYR A 106 3.05 7.36 -10.26
CA TYR A 106 3.16 8.32 -9.15
C TYR A 106 1.81 8.54 -8.44
N LEU A 107 0.69 8.43 -9.17
CA LEU A 107 -0.65 8.49 -8.58
C LEU A 107 -0.90 7.33 -7.62
N LEU A 108 -0.50 6.11 -7.98
CA LEU A 108 -0.62 4.94 -7.09
C LEU A 108 0.23 5.10 -5.83
N GLU A 109 1.47 5.54 -5.97
CA GLU A 109 2.37 5.73 -4.84
C GLU A 109 1.87 6.87 -3.92
N ARG A 110 1.35 7.96 -4.49
CA ARG A 110 0.75 9.02 -3.69
C ARG A 110 -0.53 8.56 -2.99
N ALA A 111 -1.35 7.74 -3.63
CA ALA A 111 -2.52 7.13 -3.00
C ALA A 111 -2.11 6.31 -1.78
N GLN A 112 -1.06 5.49 -1.89
CA GLN A 112 -0.55 4.70 -0.76
C GLN A 112 0.01 5.59 0.35
N ALA A 113 0.77 6.63 0.03
CA ALA A 113 1.27 7.60 1.02
C ALA A 113 0.11 8.32 1.73
N ARG A 114 -0.96 8.69 1.01
CA ARG A 114 -2.19 9.25 1.57
C ARG A 114 -2.93 8.27 2.48
N MET A 115 -2.95 6.98 2.13
CA MET A 115 -3.50 5.94 2.99
C MET A 115 -2.74 5.84 4.32
N ASN A 116 -1.40 5.82 4.27
CA ASN A 116 -0.54 5.79 5.45
C ASN A 116 -0.74 7.03 6.35
N ALA A 117 -1.03 8.19 5.74
CA ALA A 117 -1.35 9.43 6.44
C ALA A 117 -2.83 9.54 6.92
N GLY A 118 -3.63 8.49 6.78
CA GLY A 118 -5.04 8.52 7.16
C GLY A 118 -5.96 9.35 6.24
N GLN A 119 -5.49 9.71 5.06
CA GLN A 119 -6.19 10.57 4.09
C GLN A 119 -6.98 9.77 3.05
N GLY A 120 -7.77 8.78 3.48
CA GLY A 120 -8.48 7.85 2.59
C GLY A 120 -9.30 8.52 1.48
N ARG A 121 -9.95 9.68 1.76
CA ARG A 121 -10.71 10.42 0.75
C ARG A 121 -9.81 10.95 -0.37
N ASN A 122 -8.63 11.46 -0.03
CA ASN A 122 -7.67 11.95 -1.02
C ASN A 122 -7.02 10.80 -1.79
N ALA A 123 -6.73 9.68 -1.10
CA ALA A 123 -6.25 8.46 -1.75
C ALA A 123 -7.24 7.95 -2.80
N MET A 124 -8.55 7.98 -2.51
CA MET A 124 -9.59 7.63 -3.48
C MET A 124 -9.53 8.47 -4.75
N LEU A 125 -9.27 9.78 -4.63
CA LEU A 125 -9.13 10.66 -5.80
C LEU A 125 -7.95 10.24 -6.67
N ASP A 126 -6.81 9.87 -6.07
CA ASP A 126 -5.64 9.39 -6.80
C ASP A 126 -5.92 8.05 -7.49
N TYR A 127 -6.59 7.12 -6.82
CA TYR A 127 -7.02 5.86 -7.47
C TYR A 127 -7.97 6.09 -8.64
N ASP A 128 -8.88 7.08 -8.53
CA ASP A 128 -9.78 7.41 -9.63
C ASP A 128 -9.06 8.03 -10.82
N GLU A 129 -8.10 8.92 -10.56
CA GLU A 129 -7.28 9.50 -11.62
C GLU A 129 -6.36 8.45 -12.25
N TYR A 130 -5.76 7.56 -11.46
CA TYR A 130 -5.03 6.42 -11.98
C TYR A 130 -5.89 5.54 -12.90
N TYR A 131 -7.10 5.17 -12.45
CA TYR A 131 -8.02 4.35 -13.23
C TYR A 131 -8.34 4.97 -14.60
N LYS A 132 -8.55 6.29 -14.63
CA LYS A 132 -8.76 7.05 -15.88
C LYS A 132 -7.50 7.05 -16.75
N ALA A 133 -6.33 7.32 -16.17
CA ALA A 133 -5.05 7.39 -16.86
C ALA A 133 -4.73 6.09 -17.60
N VAL A 134 -4.99 4.93 -16.95
CA VAL A 134 -4.79 3.61 -17.55
C VAL A 134 -6.02 3.07 -18.30
N ARG A 135 -7.04 3.90 -18.52
CA ARG A 135 -8.28 3.58 -19.26
C ARG A 135 -9.01 2.35 -18.71
N GLY A 136 -8.99 2.20 -17.39
CA GLY A 136 -9.62 1.07 -16.69
C GLY A 136 -8.87 -0.25 -16.81
N ASN A 137 -7.68 -0.27 -17.39
CA ASN A 137 -6.86 -1.49 -17.46
C ASN A 137 -6.16 -1.74 -16.11
N VAL A 138 -6.88 -2.37 -15.20
CA VAL A 138 -6.46 -2.65 -13.83
C VAL A 138 -6.73 -4.12 -13.46
N ASN A 139 -6.00 -4.62 -12.48
CA ASN A 139 -6.15 -5.97 -11.94
C ASN A 139 -6.97 -5.98 -10.64
N ASP A 140 -7.17 -7.17 -10.07
CA ASP A 140 -7.84 -7.42 -8.79
C ASP A 140 -7.19 -6.66 -7.63
N VAL A 141 -5.85 -6.59 -7.60
CA VAL A 141 -5.08 -5.91 -6.55
C VAL A 141 -5.36 -4.41 -6.50
N PHE A 142 -5.60 -3.78 -7.64
CA PHE A 142 -6.01 -2.37 -7.68
C PHE A 142 -7.34 -2.14 -6.92
N TYR A 143 -8.34 -2.98 -7.15
CA TYR A 143 -9.63 -2.87 -6.46
C TYR A 143 -9.50 -3.12 -4.97
N TYR A 144 -8.65 -4.05 -4.56
CA TYR A 144 -8.34 -4.32 -3.16
C TYR A 144 -7.76 -3.08 -2.44
N TYR A 145 -6.77 -2.42 -3.02
CA TYR A 145 -6.21 -1.21 -2.41
C TYR A 145 -7.18 -0.02 -2.44
N ARG A 146 -7.96 0.13 -3.51
CA ARG A 146 -8.96 1.20 -3.60
C ARG A 146 -10.10 0.99 -2.61
N GLU A 147 -10.48 -0.25 -2.35
CA GLU A 147 -11.42 -0.60 -1.29
C GLU A 147 -10.97 -0.08 0.08
N GLN A 148 -9.72 -0.32 0.46
CA GLN A 148 -9.19 0.16 1.74
C GLN A 148 -9.29 1.69 1.86
N ALA A 149 -9.02 2.41 0.78
CA ALA A 149 -9.18 3.85 0.73
C ALA A 149 -10.66 4.26 0.87
N ALA A 150 -11.58 3.57 0.19
CA ALA A 150 -13.00 3.78 0.29
C ALA A 150 -13.52 3.49 1.72
N PHE A 151 -13.05 2.42 2.34
CA PHE A 151 -13.39 2.06 3.72
C PHE A 151 -12.90 3.13 4.71
N GLN A 152 -11.66 3.58 4.60
CA GLN A 152 -11.10 4.65 5.43
C GLN A 152 -11.87 5.97 5.22
N ALA A 153 -12.29 6.26 3.99
CA ALA A 153 -13.12 7.40 3.64
C ALA A 153 -14.60 7.25 4.08
N LYS A 154 -14.99 6.11 4.66
CA LYS A 154 -16.37 5.74 5.02
C LYS A 154 -17.32 5.68 3.81
N GLN A 155 -16.79 5.45 2.61
CA GLN A 155 -17.56 5.24 1.38
C GLN A 155 -17.86 3.74 1.20
N PHE A 156 -18.60 3.17 2.14
CA PHE A 156 -18.77 1.72 2.27
C PHE A 156 -19.42 1.06 1.05
N GLN A 157 -20.35 1.73 0.35
CA GLN A 157 -20.92 1.14 -0.87
C GLN A 157 -19.85 0.95 -1.94
N ARG A 158 -18.96 1.93 -2.08
CA ARG A 158 -17.86 1.85 -3.03
C ARG A 158 -16.85 0.75 -2.65
N ALA A 159 -16.57 0.59 -1.36
CA ALA A 159 -15.75 -0.51 -0.86
C ALA A 159 -16.37 -1.88 -1.21
N LEU A 160 -17.68 -2.03 -1.05
CA LEU A 160 -18.39 -3.26 -1.43
C LEU A 160 -18.29 -3.54 -2.94
N ASP A 161 -18.46 -2.51 -3.77
CA ASP A 161 -18.40 -2.63 -5.23
C ASP A 161 -16.98 -3.01 -5.70
N ASP A 162 -15.95 -2.43 -5.09
CA ASP A 162 -14.55 -2.74 -5.39
C ASP A 162 -14.19 -4.18 -5.00
N MET A 163 -14.62 -4.64 -3.82
CA MET A 163 -14.40 -6.04 -3.42
C MET A 163 -15.14 -7.02 -4.33
N ALA A 164 -16.36 -6.70 -4.77
CA ALA A 164 -17.06 -7.52 -5.74
C ALA A 164 -16.27 -7.65 -7.06
N LYS A 165 -15.65 -6.55 -7.52
CA LYS A 165 -14.79 -6.56 -8.71
C LYS A 165 -13.50 -7.35 -8.50
N ALA A 166 -12.83 -7.23 -7.34
CA ALA A 166 -11.66 -8.02 -7.01
C ALA A 166 -11.97 -9.52 -7.02
N ILE A 167 -13.10 -9.93 -6.43
CA ILE A 167 -13.56 -11.33 -6.42
C ILE A 167 -13.90 -11.83 -7.84
N GLU A 168 -14.51 -10.99 -8.69
CA GLU A 168 -14.80 -11.32 -10.09
C GLU A 168 -13.52 -11.63 -10.88
N LEU A 169 -12.47 -10.82 -10.67
CA LEU A 169 -11.19 -10.96 -11.34
C LEU A 169 -10.34 -12.10 -10.79
N ASN A 170 -10.40 -12.33 -9.48
CA ASN A 170 -9.65 -13.39 -8.80
C ASN A 170 -10.52 -14.14 -7.78
N PRO A 171 -11.37 -15.07 -8.23
CA PRO A 171 -12.34 -15.74 -7.37
C PRO A 171 -11.74 -16.71 -6.34
N LYS A 172 -10.45 -17.03 -6.44
CA LYS A 172 -9.77 -17.93 -5.51
C LYS A 172 -9.11 -17.20 -4.34
N GLU A 173 -8.92 -15.88 -4.42
CA GLU A 173 -8.34 -15.10 -3.34
C GLU A 173 -9.35 -14.93 -2.22
N LEU A 174 -9.09 -15.56 -1.09
CA LEU A 174 -10.00 -15.59 0.06
C LEU A 174 -10.03 -14.28 0.82
N THR A 175 -8.92 -13.54 0.80
CA THR A 175 -8.80 -12.22 1.45
C THR A 175 -9.88 -11.26 0.96
N TYR A 176 -10.22 -11.27 -0.34
CA TYR A 176 -11.27 -10.39 -0.87
C TYR A 176 -12.66 -10.71 -0.31
N ARG A 177 -12.94 -11.99 0.00
CA ARG A 177 -14.19 -12.37 0.65
C ARG A 177 -14.21 -11.98 2.11
N SER A 178 -13.08 -12.09 2.82
CA SER A 178 -12.98 -11.62 4.21
C SER A 178 -13.20 -10.12 4.29
N GLU A 179 -12.58 -9.33 3.40
CA GLU A 179 -12.74 -7.88 3.37
C GLU A 179 -14.18 -7.49 3.00
N LEU A 180 -14.76 -8.12 1.97
CA LEU A 180 -16.18 -7.93 1.63
C LEU A 180 -17.09 -8.20 2.83
N ALA A 181 -16.82 -9.26 3.57
CA ALA A 181 -17.59 -9.61 4.77
C ALA A 181 -17.36 -8.59 5.90
N ALA A 182 -16.12 -8.12 6.10
CA ALA A 182 -15.79 -7.12 7.10
C ALA A 182 -16.50 -5.78 6.81
N VAL A 183 -16.55 -5.34 5.56
CA VAL A 183 -17.34 -4.15 5.16
C VAL A 183 -18.83 -4.37 5.42
N ASN A 184 -19.38 -5.53 5.05
CA ASN A 184 -20.79 -5.86 5.29
C ASN A 184 -21.11 -5.83 6.80
N ILE A 185 -20.27 -6.42 7.66
CA ILE A 185 -20.41 -6.35 9.13
C ILE A 185 -20.38 -4.89 9.60
N ARG A 186 -19.48 -4.09 9.06
CA ARG A 186 -19.34 -2.67 9.43
C ARG A 186 -20.59 -1.84 9.15
N VAL A 187 -21.31 -2.16 8.07
CA VAL A 187 -22.55 -1.48 7.68
C VAL A 187 -23.82 -2.17 8.19
N GLY A 188 -23.67 -3.22 9.00
CA GLY A 188 -24.80 -3.94 9.62
C GLY A 188 -25.47 -4.99 8.71
N ARG A 189 -24.91 -5.32 7.56
CA ARG A 189 -25.40 -6.36 6.64
C ARG A 189 -24.83 -7.72 7.04
N ASN A 190 -25.20 -8.18 8.24
CA ASN A 190 -24.57 -9.34 8.87
C ASN A 190 -24.93 -10.67 8.19
N GLU A 191 -26.13 -10.81 7.67
CA GLU A 191 -26.58 -12.00 6.93
C GLU A 191 -25.80 -12.15 5.62
N GLU A 192 -25.58 -11.05 4.90
CA GLU A 192 -24.77 -11.00 3.69
C GLU A 192 -23.32 -11.35 3.98
N ALA A 193 -22.76 -10.84 5.08
CA ALA A 193 -21.42 -11.20 5.52
C ALA A 193 -21.28 -12.70 5.77
N ILE A 194 -22.22 -13.30 6.51
CA ILE A 194 -22.22 -14.75 6.78
C ILE A 194 -22.31 -15.55 5.47
N LYS A 195 -23.11 -15.10 4.50
CA LYS A 195 -23.21 -15.75 3.19
C LYS A 195 -21.87 -15.75 2.47
N VAL A 196 -21.22 -14.59 2.35
CA VAL A 196 -19.91 -14.44 1.71
C VAL A 196 -18.84 -15.31 2.39
N LEU A 197 -18.86 -15.38 3.72
CA LEU A 197 -17.91 -16.21 4.49
C LEU A 197 -18.16 -17.71 4.28
N LYS A 198 -19.41 -18.14 4.20
CA LYS A 198 -19.75 -19.52 3.84
C LYS A 198 -19.25 -19.88 2.45
N ASP A 199 -19.37 -18.97 1.48
CA ASP A 199 -18.83 -19.16 0.13
C ASP A 199 -17.29 -19.28 0.18
N ALA A 200 -16.59 -18.50 1.03
CA ALA A 200 -15.16 -18.65 1.25
C ALA A 200 -14.81 -20.05 1.80
N LEU A 201 -15.60 -20.56 2.74
CA LEU A 201 -15.41 -21.87 3.36
C LEU A 201 -15.72 -23.04 2.40
N THR A 202 -16.43 -22.82 1.29
CA THR A 202 -16.54 -23.84 0.23
C THR A 202 -15.24 -24.00 -0.55
N ILE A 203 -14.42 -22.95 -0.61
CA ILE A 203 -13.12 -22.95 -1.29
C ILE A 203 -12.05 -23.52 -0.36
N ASP A 204 -11.96 -23.01 0.87
CA ASP A 204 -11.10 -23.54 1.92
C ASP A 204 -11.86 -23.73 3.25
N PRO A 205 -12.26 -24.96 3.60
CA PRO A 205 -12.93 -25.25 4.86
C PRO A 205 -12.07 -24.98 6.12
N LYS A 206 -10.76 -24.72 5.96
CA LYS A 206 -9.83 -24.41 7.05
C LYS A 206 -9.48 -22.93 7.15
N TYR A 207 -10.14 -22.07 6.41
CA TYR A 207 -9.90 -20.63 6.45
C TYR A 207 -10.37 -20.05 7.79
N ALA A 208 -9.46 -19.98 8.76
CA ALA A 208 -9.71 -19.62 10.15
C ALA A 208 -10.37 -18.25 10.31
N GLU A 209 -9.90 -17.26 9.53
CA GLU A 209 -10.45 -15.90 9.56
C GLU A 209 -11.94 -15.83 9.20
N ALA A 210 -12.39 -16.67 8.25
CA ALA A 210 -13.80 -16.72 7.90
C ALA A 210 -14.67 -17.12 9.09
N TYR A 211 -14.25 -18.09 9.90
CA TYR A 211 -14.96 -18.45 11.13
C TYR A 211 -14.93 -17.32 12.15
N ARG A 212 -13.82 -16.62 12.33
CA ARG A 212 -13.74 -15.46 13.24
C ARG A 212 -14.72 -14.37 12.82
N LEU A 213 -14.70 -13.95 11.56
CA LEU A 213 -15.60 -12.92 11.05
C LEU A 213 -17.07 -13.36 11.09
N MET A 214 -17.35 -14.65 10.81
CA MET A 214 -18.70 -15.21 10.94
C MET A 214 -19.21 -15.13 12.38
N GLY A 215 -18.37 -15.43 13.36
CA GLY A 215 -18.69 -15.24 14.78
C GLY A 215 -19.00 -13.79 15.13
N VAL A 216 -18.24 -12.83 14.59
CA VAL A 216 -18.51 -11.38 14.78
C VAL A 216 -19.87 -10.98 14.21
N ALA A 217 -20.20 -11.41 12.99
CA ALA A 217 -21.50 -11.15 12.37
C ALA A 217 -22.66 -11.77 13.19
N GLN A 218 -22.48 -13.01 13.66
CA GLN A 218 -23.46 -13.71 14.50
C GLN A 218 -23.69 -12.99 15.84
N LEU A 219 -22.66 -12.44 16.48
CA LEU A 219 -22.83 -11.61 17.69
C LEU A 219 -23.72 -10.40 17.42
N GLN A 220 -23.52 -9.70 16.30
CA GLN A 220 -24.35 -8.54 15.93
C GLN A 220 -25.82 -8.95 15.68
N LEU A 221 -26.06 -10.18 15.24
CA LEU A 221 -27.38 -10.78 15.09
C LEU A 221 -27.94 -11.37 16.42
N LYS A 222 -27.20 -11.22 17.53
CA LYS A 222 -27.54 -11.78 18.84
C LYS A 222 -27.62 -13.33 18.87
N GLN A 223 -26.94 -13.98 17.94
CA GLN A 223 -26.82 -15.45 17.84
C GLN A 223 -25.57 -15.89 18.64
N ASN A 224 -25.62 -15.71 19.96
CA ASN A 224 -24.45 -15.86 20.82
C ASN A 224 -23.87 -17.29 20.83
N LYS A 225 -24.73 -18.31 20.76
CA LYS A 225 -24.28 -19.72 20.75
C LYS A 225 -23.53 -20.07 19.47
N GLU A 226 -24.08 -19.65 18.35
CA GLU A 226 -23.48 -19.82 17.02
C GLU A 226 -22.16 -19.06 16.92
N ALA A 227 -22.13 -17.84 17.45
CA ALA A 227 -20.91 -17.02 17.48
C ALA A 227 -19.77 -17.70 18.24
N CYS A 228 -20.09 -18.27 19.44
CA CYS A 228 -19.08 -18.98 20.23
C CYS A 228 -18.62 -20.28 19.55
N ALA A 229 -19.50 -20.98 18.84
CA ALA A 229 -19.11 -22.13 18.04
C ALA A 229 -18.17 -21.75 16.89
N SER A 230 -18.48 -20.64 16.21
CA SER A 230 -17.62 -20.09 15.15
C SER A 230 -16.23 -19.66 15.68
N PHE A 231 -16.19 -18.96 16.81
CA PHE A 231 -14.91 -18.59 17.45
C PHE A 231 -14.10 -19.80 17.92
N ALA A 232 -14.74 -20.81 18.47
CA ALA A 232 -14.07 -22.05 18.87
C ALA A 232 -13.44 -22.74 17.65
N LYS A 233 -14.11 -22.72 16.48
CA LYS A 233 -13.57 -23.26 15.24
C LYS A 233 -12.41 -22.44 14.71
N ALA A 234 -12.51 -21.11 14.76
CA ALA A 234 -11.38 -20.23 14.39
C ALA A 234 -10.15 -20.50 15.26
N LYS A 235 -10.33 -20.69 16.57
CA LYS A 235 -9.26 -21.05 17.51
C LYS A 235 -8.63 -22.41 17.18
N GLU A 236 -9.44 -23.42 16.94
CA GLU A 236 -8.99 -24.75 16.53
C GLU A 236 -8.10 -24.67 15.27
N LEU A 237 -8.44 -23.77 14.34
CA LEU A 237 -7.72 -23.55 13.09
C LEU A 237 -6.55 -22.57 13.21
N GLY A 238 -6.28 -22.04 14.42
CA GLY A 238 -5.10 -21.22 14.71
C GLY A 238 -5.25 -19.75 14.40
N ASP A 239 -6.47 -19.17 14.36
CA ASP A 239 -6.64 -17.71 14.22
C ASP A 239 -6.01 -16.97 15.40
N PRO A 240 -5.04 -16.06 15.18
CA PRO A 240 -4.33 -15.41 16.27
C PRO A 240 -5.16 -14.31 16.97
N ASN A 241 -6.29 -13.91 16.40
CA ASN A 241 -7.07 -12.75 16.84
C ASN A 241 -8.37 -13.14 17.56
N VAL A 242 -8.61 -14.44 17.80
CA VAL A 242 -9.92 -14.93 18.29
C VAL A 242 -10.01 -15.01 19.83
N ASP A 243 -8.89 -15.15 20.54
CA ASP A 243 -8.88 -15.42 21.99
C ASP A 243 -9.60 -14.33 22.80
N ALA A 244 -9.33 -13.07 22.51
CA ALA A 244 -10.00 -11.95 23.19
C ALA A 244 -11.52 -11.92 22.95
N LEU A 245 -11.99 -12.40 21.78
CA LEU A 245 -13.41 -12.51 21.46
C LEU A 245 -14.09 -13.62 22.29
N ILE A 246 -13.41 -14.76 22.42
CA ILE A 246 -13.89 -15.88 23.25
C ILE A 246 -14.00 -15.45 24.72
N GLU A 247 -12.94 -14.84 25.26
CA GLU A 247 -12.92 -14.39 26.66
C GLU A 247 -14.04 -13.40 26.97
N LYS A 248 -14.33 -12.51 26.01
CA LYS A 248 -15.32 -11.46 26.18
C LYS A 248 -16.78 -11.96 26.04
N HIS A 249 -17.02 -12.89 25.11
CA HIS A 249 -18.36 -13.19 24.65
C HIS A 249 -18.83 -14.64 24.90
N CYS A 250 -17.92 -15.56 25.25
CA CYS A 250 -18.21 -16.99 25.34
C CYS A 250 -17.99 -17.57 26.75
N LYS A 251 -18.52 -16.86 27.75
CA LYS A 251 -18.53 -17.31 29.17
C LYS A 251 -19.81 -18.07 29.48
#